data_51492b847c4052d93a7400ba5b531132
#
_entry.id   51492b847c4052d93a7400ba5b531132
#
_cell.length_a   1.000
_cell.length_b   1.000
_cell.length_c   1.000
_cell.angle_alpha   90.00
_cell.angle_beta   90.00
_cell.angle_gamma   90.00
#
_symmetry.space_group_name_H-M   'P 1'
#
loop_
_entity.id
_entity.type
_entity.pdbx_description
1 polymer ?
#
loop_
_entity_poly.entity_id
_entity_poly.type
_entity_poly.pdbx_seq_one_letter_code
_entity_poly.pdbx_strand_id
1 'polypeptide(L)'
;MPVQEPPTEPLAPVPGDPADLEREAALARLFELHYSSMLRLAVLLGADDPENVVAEAYYQIYRKWRRLREVEAAEAYLRSTVCNLTRMRIRHLQVARRHVESPPELPEETVVSAESAALLRDDQRVLIDALQQLPSRQREALVLRHWLGLKESEIAAAMGISCGSVKTHTSRGLAALTQAMEARR
;
A
#
# COMPACT_ATOMS: atom_id res chain seq x y z
N MET A 1 55.37 5.23 -32.05
CA MET A 1 55.28 5.29 -30.56
C MET A 1 53.84 5.06 -30.19
N PRO A 2 53.45 3.88 -29.66
CA PRO A 2 52.09 3.68 -29.15
C PRO A 2 51.97 4.38 -27.80
N VAL A 3 50.91 5.21 -27.70
CA VAL A 3 50.54 5.86 -26.45
C VAL A 3 49.94 4.78 -25.55
N GLN A 4 50.61 4.47 -24.43
CA GLN A 4 50.10 3.61 -23.38
C GLN A 4 49.01 4.38 -22.59
N GLU A 5 47.74 3.93 -22.71
CA GLU A 5 46.70 4.35 -21.79
C GLU A 5 47.05 3.89 -20.37
N PRO A 6 46.90 4.75 -19.35
CA PRO A 6 47.13 4.35 -17.97
C PRO A 6 46.04 3.34 -17.55
N PRO A 7 46.40 2.31 -16.73
CA PRO A 7 45.44 1.36 -16.24
C PRO A 7 44.35 2.08 -15.41
N THR A 8 43.09 1.92 -15.82
CA THR A 8 41.96 2.37 -15.02
C THR A 8 41.87 1.48 -13.78
N GLU A 9 42.42 1.95 -12.66
CA GLU A 9 42.17 1.33 -11.38
C GLU A 9 40.67 1.31 -11.13
N PRO A 10 40.07 0.16 -10.73
CA PRO A 10 38.67 0.15 -10.30
C PRO A 10 38.58 1.04 -9.06
N LEU A 11 37.73 2.08 -9.16
CA LEU A 11 37.41 2.92 -7.99
C LEU A 11 36.95 1.99 -6.87
N ALA A 12 37.71 1.93 -5.79
CA ALA A 12 37.29 1.28 -4.57
C ALA A 12 35.97 1.92 -4.13
N PRO A 13 34.97 1.14 -3.70
CA PRO A 13 33.70 1.73 -3.20
C PRO A 13 34.05 2.68 -2.06
N VAL A 14 33.65 3.93 -2.22
CA VAL A 14 33.77 4.94 -1.16
C VAL A 14 32.97 4.40 0.02
N PRO A 15 33.57 4.24 1.22
CA PRO A 15 32.83 3.80 2.39
C PRO A 15 31.70 4.80 2.62
N GLY A 16 30.42 4.31 2.53
CA GLY A 16 29.26 5.14 2.74
C GLY A 16 29.29 5.80 4.10
N ASP A 17 28.76 7.01 4.20
CA ASP A 17 28.59 7.70 5.48
C ASP A 17 27.94 6.71 6.48
N PRO A 18 28.48 6.53 7.70
CA PRO A 18 27.88 5.66 8.72
C PRO A 18 26.37 5.91 8.91
N ALA A 19 25.93 7.15 8.78
CA ALA A 19 24.52 7.52 8.84
C ALA A 19 23.70 6.95 7.65
N ASP A 20 24.31 6.78 6.48
CA ASP A 20 23.67 6.17 5.33
C ASP A 20 23.58 4.65 5.47
N LEU A 21 24.59 4.00 6.03
CA LEU A 21 24.59 2.58 6.33
C LEU A 21 23.53 2.22 7.39
N GLU A 22 23.41 3.02 8.45
CA GLU A 22 22.36 2.86 9.46
C GLU A 22 20.96 3.02 8.86
N ARG A 23 20.79 4.00 7.97
CA ARG A 23 19.53 4.22 7.24
C ARG A 23 19.16 3.02 6.38
N GLU A 24 20.11 2.50 5.60
CA GLU A 24 19.89 1.34 4.73
C GLU A 24 19.55 0.09 5.55
N ALA A 25 20.25 -0.15 6.65
CA ALA A 25 19.96 -1.28 7.54
C ALA A 25 18.57 -1.17 8.18
N ALA A 26 18.16 0.02 8.61
CA ALA A 26 16.85 0.25 9.19
C ALA A 26 15.73 0.09 8.15
N LEU A 27 15.93 0.57 6.92
CA LEU A 27 14.99 0.38 5.82
C LEU A 27 14.88 -1.09 5.40
N ALA A 28 15.99 -1.82 5.36
CA ALA A 28 15.98 -3.26 5.09
C ALA A 28 15.15 -4.02 6.13
N ARG A 29 15.33 -3.72 7.41
CA ARG A 29 14.50 -4.30 8.49
C ARG A 29 13.03 -3.96 8.34
N LEU A 30 12.70 -2.70 8.05
CA LEU A 30 11.32 -2.27 7.83
C LEU A 30 10.70 -3.02 6.64
N PHE A 31 11.48 -3.24 5.58
CA PHE A 31 11.06 -4.01 4.42
C PHE A 31 10.80 -5.47 4.78
N GLU A 32 11.75 -6.16 5.40
CA GLU A 32 11.61 -7.56 5.80
C GLU A 32 10.39 -7.79 6.70
N LEU A 33 10.14 -6.90 7.64
CA LEU A 33 9.06 -7.04 8.61
C LEU A 33 7.68 -6.70 8.04
N HIS A 34 7.58 -5.72 7.14
CA HIS A 34 6.29 -5.12 6.80
C HIS A 34 5.90 -5.26 5.32
N TYR A 35 6.81 -5.65 4.41
CA TYR A 35 6.51 -5.70 2.97
C TYR A 35 5.28 -6.53 2.65
N SER A 36 5.23 -7.79 3.11
CA SER A 36 4.10 -8.69 2.85
C SER A 36 2.78 -8.17 3.43
N SER A 37 2.84 -7.53 4.61
CA SER A 37 1.66 -6.94 5.24
C SER A 37 1.16 -5.72 4.47
N MET A 38 2.06 -4.87 3.97
CA MET A 38 1.72 -3.69 3.16
C MET A 38 1.20 -4.08 1.78
N LEU A 39 1.76 -5.13 1.18
CA LEU A 39 1.27 -5.66 -0.09
C LEU A 39 -0.18 -6.15 0.06
N ARG A 40 -0.47 -6.94 1.09
CA ARG A 40 -1.83 -7.39 1.40
C ARG A 40 -2.76 -6.21 1.70
N LEU A 41 -2.28 -5.20 2.43
CA LEU A 41 -3.04 -3.98 2.68
C LEU A 41 -3.44 -3.30 1.37
N ALA A 42 -2.49 -3.11 0.45
CA ALA A 42 -2.77 -2.49 -0.86
C ALA A 42 -3.80 -3.30 -1.67
N VAL A 43 -3.68 -4.64 -1.70
CA VAL A 43 -4.66 -5.53 -2.34
C VAL A 43 -6.05 -5.38 -1.72
N LEU A 44 -6.16 -5.44 -0.39
CA LEU A 44 -7.44 -5.32 0.32
C LEU A 44 -8.09 -3.94 0.11
N LEU A 45 -7.28 -2.89 -0.02
CA LEU A 45 -7.75 -1.54 -0.35
C LEU A 45 -8.16 -1.37 -1.81
N GLY A 46 -7.81 -2.30 -2.69
CA GLY A 46 -8.16 -2.29 -4.11
C GLY A 46 -7.18 -1.55 -5.00
N ALA A 47 -5.90 -1.63 -4.68
CA ALA A 47 -4.86 -1.16 -5.58
C ALA A 47 -4.87 -2.00 -6.88
N ASP A 48 -4.78 -1.33 -8.02
CA ASP A 48 -4.63 -1.94 -9.34
C ASP A 48 -3.23 -2.54 -9.55
N ASP A 49 -2.22 -1.95 -8.90
CA ASP A 49 -0.83 -2.37 -8.93
C ASP A 49 -0.26 -2.23 -7.51
N PRO A 50 -0.50 -3.22 -6.64
CA PRO A 50 -0.14 -3.16 -5.23
C PRO A 50 1.38 -3.12 -5.01
N GLU A 51 2.16 -3.81 -5.85
CA GLU A 51 3.61 -3.83 -5.76
C GLU A 51 4.20 -2.42 -5.99
N ASN A 52 3.72 -1.72 -6.99
CA ASN A 52 4.18 -0.36 -7.28
C ASN A 52 3.74 0.63 -6.20
N VAL A 53 2.53 0.48 -5.65
CA VAL A 53 2.06 1.29 -4.51
C VAL A 53 2.98 1.12 -3.31
N VAL A 54 3.35 -0.11 -2.99
CA VAL A 54 4.23 -0.42 -1.85
C VAL A 54 5.65 0.08 -2.12
N ALA A 55 6.20 -0.15 -3.32
CA ALA A 55 7.52 0.35 -3.70
C ALA A 55 7.60 1.88 -3.59
N GLU A 56 6.60 2.61 -4.10
CA GLU A 56 6.52 4.06 -3.98
C GLU A 56 6.42 4.51 -2.51
N ALA A 57 5.68 3.79 -1.67
CA ALA A 57 5.60 4.09 -0.24
C ALA A 57 6.96 3.96 0.45
N TYR A 58 7.74 2.91 0.15
CA TYR A 58 9.11 2.75 0.67
C TYR A 58 10.05 3.83 0.14
N TYR A 59 9.93 4.22 -1.12
CA TYR A 59 10.70 5.32 -1.69
C TYR A 59 10.43 6.65 -0.96
N GLN A 60 9.17 6.93 -0.63
CA GLN A 60 8.82 8.13 0.15
C GLN A 60 9.39 8.09 1.57
N ILE A 61 9.44 6.92 2.21
CA ILE A 61 10.11 6.75 3.52
C ILE A 61 11.60 7.03 3.36
N TYR A 62 12.26 6.43 2.39
CA TYR A 62 13.68 6.65 2.13
C TYR A 62 14.01 8.13 2.03
N ARG A 63 13.21 8.91 1.29
CA ARG A 63 13.39 10.35 1.16
C ARG A 63 13.17 11.12 2.44
N LYS A 64 12.31 10.64 3.33
CA LYS A 64 11.94 11.34 4.58
C LYS A 64 12.61 10.75 5.82
N TRP A 65 13.48 9.77 5.66
CA TRP A 65 14.08 9.02 6.77
C TRP A 65 14.64 9.89 7.89
N ARG A 66 15.31 10.97 7.55
CA ARG A 66 15.89 11.90 8.54
C ARG A 66 14.85 12.49 9.52
N ARG A 67 13.56 12.46 9.14
CA ARG A 67 12.44 12.95 9.96
C ARG A 67 11.72 11.85 10.74
N LEU A 68 11.96 10.59 10.38
CA LEU A 68 11.26 9.41 10.89
C LEU A 68 12.19 8.55 11.76
N ARG A 69 12.92 9.16 12.67
CA ARG A 69 14.00 8.50 13.44
C ARG A 69 13.56 7.31 14.31
N GLU A 70 12.27 7.07 14.47
CA GLU A 70 11.73 5.97 15.27
C GLU A 70 11.04 4.95 14.35
N VAL A 71 11.26 3.66 14.60
CA VAL A 71 10.74 2.55 13.78
C VAL A 71 9.21 2.55 13.77
N GLU A 72 8.58 2.83 14.91
CA GLU A 72 7.12 2.91 15.05
C GLU A 72 6.53 4.07 14.22
N ALA A 73 7.24 5.20 14.18
CA ALA A 73 6.85 6.33 13.34
C ALA A 73 7.00 6.01 11.85
N ALA A 74 8.02 5.25 11.47
CA ALA A 74 8.24 4.80 10.10
C ALA A 74 7.15 3.81 9.65
N GLU A 75 6.74 2.86 10.50
CA GLU A 75 5.65 1.92 10.21
C GLU A 75 4.31 2.65 10.04
N ALA A 76 3.97 3.55 10.96
CA ALA A 76 2.74 4.32 10.88
C ALA A 76 2.72 5.21 9.61
N TYR A 77 3.87 5.79 9.25
CA TYR A 77 4.01 6.58 8.04
C TYR A 77 3.89 5.71 6.79
N LEU A 78 4.51 4.52 6.75
CA LEU A 78 4.41 3.55 5.66
C LEU A 78 2.94 3.20 5.38
N ARG A 79 2.23 2.80 6.42
CA ARG A 79 0.81 2.45 6.38
C ARG A 79 -0.06 3.58 5.83
N SER A 80 0.10 4.79 6.37
CA SER A 80 -0.61 5.97 5.89
C SER A 80 -0.29 6.29 4.42
N THR A 81 0.96 6.10 4.01
CA THR A 81 1.40 6.34 2.64
C THR A 81 0.78 5.33 1.67
N VAL A 82 0.76 4.03 2.02
CA VAL A 82 0.08 3.00 1.21
C VAL A 82 -1.41 3.33 1.06
N CYS A 83 -2.10 3.70 2.15
CA CYS A 83 -3.52 4.11 2.08
C CYS A 83 -3.73 5.33 1.17
N ASN A 84 -2.88 6.34 1.29
CA ASN A 84 -2.99 7.56 0.49
C ASN A 84 -2.72 7.31 -1.00
N LEU A 85 -1.66 6.56 -1.33
CA LEU A 85 -1.31 6.21 -2.70
C LEU A 85 -2.41 5.38 -3.36
N THR A 86 -2.90 4.34 -2.69
CA THR A 86 -4.02 3.52 -3.19
C THR A 86 -5.26 4.37 -3.45
N ARG A 87 -5.61 5.27 -2.52
CA ARG A 87 -6.76 6.17 -2.67
C ARG A 87 -6.59 7.11 -3.86
N MET A 88 -5.39 7.66 -4.06
CA MET A 88 -5.09 8.51 -5.20
C MET A 88 -5.23 7.76 -6.52
N ARG A 89 -4.68 6.54 -6.62
CA ARG A 89 -4.79 5.71 -7.82
C ARG A 89 -6.25 5.39 -8.15
N ILE A 90 -7.04 4.93 -7.18
CA ILE A 90 -8.46 4.65 -7.39
C ILE A 90 -9.18 5.90 -7.91
N ARG A 91 -8.89 7.08 -7.35
CA ARG A 91 -9.49 8.34 -7.82
C ARG A 91 -9.09 8.65 -9.25
N HIS A 92 -7.81 8.50 -9.61
CA HIS A 92 -7.34 8.72 -10.97
C HIS A 92 -8.02 7.80 -11.98
N LEU A 93 -8.14 6.51 -11.66
CA LEU A 93 -8.83 5.55 -12.51
C LEU A 93 -10.31 5.88 -12.68
N GLN A 94 -10.99 6.33 -11.62
CA GLN A 94 -12.39 6.76 -11.69
C GLN A 94 -12.57 7.99 -12.58
N VAL A 95 -11.66 8.96 -12.51
CA VAL A 95 -11.68 10.15 -13.36
C VAL A 95 -11.39 9.77 -14.82
N ALA A 96 -10.38 8.93 -15.07
CA ALA A 96 -10.06 8.46 -16.42
C ALA A 96 -11.25 7.74 -17.06
N ARG A 97 -11.92 6.84 -16.33
CA ARG A 97 -13.12 6.13 -16.80
C ARG A 97 -14.29 7.06 -17.13
N ARG A 98 -14.43 8.20 -16.46
CA ARG A 98 -15.49 9.19 -16.76
C ARG A 98 -15.21 10.00 -18.03
N HIS A 99 -13.95 10.11 -18.46
CA HIS A 99 -13.55 10.89 -19.62
C HIS A 99 -13.43 10.07 -20.90
N VAL A 100 -13.52 8.75 -20.79
CA VAL A 100 -13.56 7.84 -21.95
C VAL A 100 -15.01 7.61 -22.31
N GLU A 101 -15.48 8.21 -23.41
CA GLU A 101 -16.82 8.00 -24.02
C GLU A 101 -16.93 6.67 -24.76
N SER A 102 -16.23 5.62 -24.35
CA SER A 102 -16.35 4.26 -24.89
C SER A 102 -16.98 3.36 -23.84
N PRO A 103 -17.85 2.39 -24.24
CA PRO A 103 -18.38 1.43 -23.29
C PRO A 103 -17.23 0.75 -22.56
N PRO A 104 -17.34 0.53 -21.26
CA PRO A 104 -16.27 -0.10 -20.50
C PRO A 104 -16.08 -1.51 -21.06
N GLU A 105 -14.96 -1.75 -21.72
CA GLU A 105 -14.41 -3.09 -21.75
C GLU A 105 -14.37 -3.53 -20.30
N LEU A 106 -14.95 -4.70 -20.02
CA LEU A 106 -14.89 -5.34 -18.71
C LEU A 106 -13.47 -5.14 -18.16
N PRO A 107 -13.30 -4.73 -16.90
CA PRO A 107 -11.97 -4.55 -16.36
C PRO A 107 -11.21 -5.86 -16.64
N GLU A 108 -10.14 -5.76 -17.42
CA GLU A 108 -9.13 -6.82 -17.44
C GLU A 108 -8.88 -7.16 -15.99
N GLU A 109 -9.07 -8.43 -15.65
CA GLU A 109 -8.79 -8.93 -14.32
C GLU A 109 -7.48 -8.29 -13.89
N THR A 110 -7.54 -7.52 -12.82
CA THR A 110 -6.36 -6.87 -12.26
C THR A 110 -5.35 -7.99 -12.11
N VAL A 111 -4.31 -8.00 -12.92
CA VAL A 111 -3.30 -9.06 -12.90
C VAL A 111 -2.56 -8.87 -11.60
N VAL A 112 -3.18 -9.41 -10.55
CA VAL A 112 -2.51 -9.60 -9.27
C VAL A 112 -1.34 -10.49 -9.60
N SER A 113 -0.11 -10.07 -9.32
CA SER A 113 1.06 -10.86 -9.65
C SER A 113 0.90 -12.30 -9.11
N ALA A 114 1.53 -13.27 -9.75
CA ALA A 114 1.44 -14.67 -9.35
C ALA A 114 1.85 -14.86 -7.87
N GLU A 115 2.71 -14.00 -7.34
CA GLU A 115 3.14 -13.98 -5.95
C GLU A 115 2.03 -13.49 -5.01
N SER A 116 1.31 -12.44 -5.40
CA SER A 116 0.14 -11.93 -4.66
C SER A 116 -1.05 -12.90 -4.74
N ALA A 117 -1.25 -13.58 -5.87
CA ALA A 117 -2.32 -14.57 -6.05
C ALA A 117 -2.08 -15.86 -5.26
N ALA A 118 -0.82 -16.31 -5.11
CA ALA A 118 -0.46 -17.48 -4.33
C ALA A 118 -0.71 -17.30 -2.81
N LEU A 119 -0.83 -16.06 -2.34
CA LEU A 119 -1.10 -15.74 -0.95
C LEU A 119 -2.60 -15.83 -0.58
N LEU A 120 -3.49 -16.04 -1.54
CA LEU A 120 -4.94 -15.96 -1.34
C LEU A 120 -5.60 -17.31 -1.64
N ARG A 121 -6.20 -17.94 -0.61
CA ARG A 121 -7.09 -19.09 -0.77
C ARG A 121 -8.43 -18.65 -1.36
N ASP A 122 -9.20 -19.56 -1.99
CA ASP A 122 -10.48 -19.25 -2.65
C ASP A 122 -11.48 -18.50 -1.75
N ASP A 123 -11.55 -18.88 -0.45
CA ASP A 123 -12.40 -18.19 0.52
C ASP A 123 -12.01 -16.70 0.72
N GLN A 124 -10.73 -16.37 0.54
CA GLN A 124 -10.23 -15.01 0.65
C GLN A 124 -10.58 -14.16 -0.58
N ARG A 125 -10.68 -14.78 -1.77
CA ARG A 125 -11.10 -14.08 -3.00
C ARG A 125 -12.52 -13.56 -2.86
N VAL A 126 -13.43 -14.37 -2.33
CA VAL A 126 -14.84 -13.97 -2.09
C VAL A 126 -14.91 -12.74 -1.17
N LEU A 127 -14.11 -12.73 -0.10
CA LEU A 127 -14.04 -11.58 0.81
C LEU A 127 -13.46 -10.34 0.13
N ILE A 128 -12.39 -10.51 -0.63
CA ILE A 128 -11.75 -9.40 -1.35
C ILE A 128 -12.71 -8.80 -2.35
N ASP A 129 -13.38 -9.61 -3.15
CA ASP A 129 -14.39 -9.15 -4.10
C ASP A 129 -15.54 -8.41 -3.41
N ALA A 130 -16.00 -8.89 -2.26
CA ALA A 130 -17.03 -8.20 -1.48
C ALA A 130 -16.51 -6.85 -0.95
N LEU A 131 -15.26 -6.78 -0.46
CA LEU A 131 -14.63 -5.54 -0.05
C LEU A 131 -14.48 -4.55 -1.22
N GLN A 132 -14.18 -5.03 -2.42
CA GLN A 132 -14.03 -4.17 -3.61
C GLN A 132 -15.34 -3.48 -4.02
N GLN A 133 -16.49 -4.03 -3.64
CA GLN A 133 -17.80 -3.42 -3.90
C GLN A 133 -18.17 -2.30 -2.92
N LEU A 134 -17.45 -2.20 -1.80
CA LEU A 134 -17.70 -1.14 -0.82
C LEU A 134 -17.15 0.22 -1.31
N PRO A 135 -17.81 1.33 -0.91
CA PRO A 135 -17.21 2.66 -1.05
C PRO A 135 -15.81 2.69 -0.42
N SER A 136 -14.85 3.31 -1.10
CA SER A 136 -13.42 3.25 -0.74
C SER A 136 -13.13 3.62 0.72
N ARG A 137 -13.82 4.62 1.29
CA ARG A 137 -13.64 5.04 2.68
C ARG A 137 -14.18 4.02 3.69
N GLN A 138 -15.25 3.32 3.37
CA GLN A 138 -15.81 2.26 4.22
C GLN A 138 -14.89 1.04 4.20
N ARG A 139 -14.43 0.63 3.02
CA ARG A 139 -13.45 -0.44 2.85
C ARG A 139 -12.16 -0.14 3.62
N GLU A 140 -11.60 1.06 3.47
CA GLU A 140 -10.39 1.50 4.16
C GLU A 140 -10.55 1.40 5.69
N ALA A 141 -11.63 1.94 6.25
CA ALA A 141 -11.87 1.89 7.69
C ALA A 141 -11.99 0.44 8.21
N LEU A 142 -12.68 -0.44 7.48
CA LEU A 142 -12.80 -1.86 7.83
C LEU A 142 -11.46 -2.58 7.80
N VAL A 143 -10.68 -2.40 6.73
CA VAL A 143 -9.39 -3.06 6.57
C VAL A 143 -8.42 -2.60 7.67
N LEU A 144 -8.34 -1.31 7.95
CA LEU A 144 -7.49 -0.79 9.02
C LEU A 144 -7.91 -1.30 10.40
N ARG A 145 -9.21 -1.43 10.66
CA ARG A 145 -9.74 -1.90 11.93
C ARG A 145 -9.54 -3.41 12.14
N HIS A 146 -9.93 -4.21 11.16
CA HIS A 146 -10.06 -5.67 11.33
C HIS A 146 -8.85 -6.44 10.82
N TRP A 147 -8.15 -5.94 9.82
CA TRP A 147 -6.94 -6.57 9.31
C TRP A 147 -5.68 -6.15 10.09
N LEU A 148 -5.51 -4.84 10.34
CA LEU A 148 -4.36 -4.30 11.05
C LEU A 148 -4.61 -4.11 12.56
N GLY A 149 -5.83 -4.30 13.05
CA GLY A 149 -6.17 -4.18 14.47
C GLY A 149 -6.01 -2.77 15.04
N LEU A 150 -6.06 -1.73 14.20
CA LEU A 150 -5.79 -0.36 14.62
C LEU A 150 -6.91 0.19 15.50
N LYS A 151 -6.50 1.05 16.46
CA LYS A 151 -7.43 1.86 17.26
C LYS A 151 -8.06 2.97 16.41
N GLU A 152 -9.21 3.47 16.82
CA GLU A 152 -9.92 4.53 16.10
C GLU A 152 -9.08 5.79 15.85
N SER A 153 -8.23 6.17 16.82
CA SER A 153 -7.33 7.32 16.69
C SER A 153 -6.24 7.11 15.64
N GLU A 154 -5.71 5.89 15.54
CA GLU A 154 -4.71 5.52 14.55
C GLU A 154 -5.32 5.44 13.15
N ILE A 155 -6.55 4.92 13.04
CA ILE A 155 -7.32 4.92 11.78
C ILE A 155 -7.62 6.35 11.35
N ALA A 156 -8.07 7.19 12.28
CA ALA A 156 -8.35 8.61 12.01
C ALA A 156 -7.11 9.33 11.46
N ALA A 157 -5.94 9.11 12.08
CA ALA A 157 -4.67 9.66 11.62
C ALA A 157 -4.28 9.12 10.23
N ALA A 158 -4.38 7.80 10.00
CA ALA A 158 -4.06 7.17 8.72
C ALA A 158 -4.97 7.64 7.58
N MET A 159 -6.26 7.81 7.85
CA MET A 159 -7.26 8.25 6.87
C MET A 159 -7.36 9.77 6.71
N GLY A 160 -6.79 10.55 7.62
CA GLY A 160 -6.91 12.02 7.65
C GLY A 160 -8.34 12.50 7.92
N ILE A 161 -9.06 11.83 8.83
CA ILE A 161 -10.46 12.13 9.20
C ILE A 161 -10.65 12.11 10.71
N SER A 162 -11.83 12.54 11.21
CA SER A 162 -12.16 12.48 12.63
C SER A 162 -12.48 11.05 13.11
N CYS A 163 -12.28 10.77 14.41
CA CYS A 163 -12.69 9.49 15.01
C CYS A 163 -14.21 9.22 14.84
N GLY A 164 -15.05 10.25 14.88
CA GLY A 164 -16.48 10.11 14.61
C GLY A 164 -16.77 9.63 13.20
N SER A 165 -16.02 10.16 12.22
CA SER A 165 -16.10 9.68 10.83
C SER A 165 -15.62 8.23 10.69
N VAL A 166 -14.56 7.83 11.43
CA VAL A 166 -14.09 6.43 11.45
C VAL A 166 -15.19 5.51 11.93
N LYS A 167 -15.86 5.81 13.06
CA LYS A 167 -16.99 5.02 13.58
C LYS A 167 -18.09 4.85 12.53
N THR A 168 -18.46 5.94 11.89
CA THR A 168 -19.51 5.94 10.85
C THR A 168 -19.09 5.08 9.66
N HIS A 169 -17.87 5.22 9.14
CA HIS A 169 -17.39 4.43 8.02
C HIS A 169 -17.26 2.95 8.38
N THR A 170 -16.76 2.62 9.57
CA THR A 170 -16.66 1.23 10.03
C THR A 170 -18.03 0.57 10.16
N SER A 171 -18.99 1.24 10.81
CA SER A 171 -20.34 0.70 10.99
C SER A 171 -21.07 0.49 9.66
N ARG A 172 -21.06 1.50 8.76
CA ARG A 172 -21.69 1.39 7.44
C ARG A 172 -20.97 0.37 6.56
N GLY A 173 -19.67 0.31 6.62
CA GLY A 173 -18.86 -0.66 5.88
C GLY A 173 -19.15 -2.08 6.31
N LEU A 174 -19.27 -2.34 7.61
CA LEU A 174 -19.61 -3.68 8.13
C LEU A 174 -21.00 -4.12 7.66
N ALA A 175 -22.00 -3.24 7.74
CA ALA A 175 -23.35 -3.53 7.25
C ALA A 175 -23.36 -3.85 5.75
N ALA A 176 -22.65 -3.05 4.95
CA ALA A 176 -22.55 -3.27 3.50
C ALA A 176 -21.79 -4.56 3.16
N LEU A 177 -20.70 -4.88 3.89
CA LEU A 177 -19.95 -6.11 3.70
C LEU A 177 -20.82 -7.34 4.03
N THR A 178 -21.54 -7.31 5.13
CA THR A 178 -22.48 -8.39 5.51
C THR A 178 -23.51 -8.63 4.40
N GLN A 179 -24.12 -7.57 3.90
CA GLN A 179 -25.09 -7.66 2.80
C GLN A 179 -24.47 -8.23 1.51
N ALA A 180 -23.26 -7.78 1.16
CA ALA A 180 -22.55 -8.28 -0.03
C ALA A 180 -22.18 -9.77 0.09
N MET A 181 -21.84 -10.24 1.29
CA MET A 181 -21.54 -11.65 1.56
C MET A 181 -22.78 -12.53 1.57
N GLU A 182 -23.91 -12.04 2.10
CA GLU A 182 -25.21 -12.74 2.08
C GLU A 182 -25.76 -12.92 0.67
N ALA A 183 -25.61 -11.90 -0.19
CA ALA A 183 -26.06 -11.97 -1.57
C ALA A 183 -25.30 -12.99 -2.45
N ARG A 184 -24.16 -13.49 -1.97
CA ARG A 184 -23.31 -14.47 -2.66
C ARG A 184 -23.45 -15.89 -2.14
N ARG A 185 -24.28 -16.13 -1.12
CA ARG A 185 -24.65 -17.46 -0.59
C ARG A 185 -25.81 -18.05 -1.34
#